data_fcd02af29e8146b2db6f02c294bac7fd
#
_entry.id   fcd02af29e8146b2db6f02c294bac7fd
#
_cell.length_a   1.000
_cell.length_b   1.000
_cell.length_c   1.000
_cell.angle_alpha   90.00
_cell.angle_beta   90.00
_cell.angle_gamma   90.00
#
_symmetry.space_group_name_H-M   'P 1'
#
loop_
_entity.id
_entity.type
_entity.pdbx_description
1 polymer ?
#
loop_
_entity_poly.entity_id
_entity_poly.type
_entity_poly.pdbx_seq_one_letter_code
_entity_poly.pdbx_strand_id
1 'polypeptide(L)'
;MPEYKFKNIMNHYPTIRISSSQMETEVLRILLKLGFQEKKARTCASVFTNNSLEGVLSHGVNRFPRFVNYILNDLIDVDAEPELGYSAGAIEQWDGKSGPGILNALKCTERAMELSKISGIGCVALANTNHWMRGGTYGWQAAKAGFVFIGWTNTIGNMPAWGALDNKLGNNPLVIAVPFGNEAIVLDMAMSQYSYGQMEKKTI
;
A
#
# COMPACT_ATOMS: atom_id res chain seq x y z
N MET A 1 40.07 6.46 14.73
CA MET A 1 38.88 5.81 14.18
C MET A 1 38.92 5.98 12.67
N PRO A 2 38.93 4.93 11.86
CA PRO A 2 39.00 5.10 10.40
C PRO A 2 37.66 5.59 9.87
N GLU A 3 37.70 6.68 9.14
CA GLU A 3 36.56 7.19 8.35
C GLU A 3 36.12 6.13 7.33
N TYR A 4 34.98 5.55 7.52
CA TYR A 4 34.30 4.77 6.47
C TYR A 4 33.80 5.73 5.39
N LYS A 5 34.62 5.93 4.37
CA LYS A 5 34.17 6.52 3.11
C LYS A 5 33.18 5.54 2.46
N PHE A 6 31.88 5.83 2.61
CA PHE A 6 30.85 5.24 1.76
C PHE A 6 31.15 5.66 0.32
N LYS A 7 31.83 4.82 -0.44
CA LYS A 7 31.85 4.93 -1.88
C LYS A 7 30.40 4.74 -2.36
N ASN A 8 29.81 5.82 -2.87
CA ASN A 8 28.60 5.77 -3.67
C ASN A 8 28.83 4.87 -4.87
N ILE A 9 28.52 3.59 -4.75
CA ILE A 9 28.32 2.72 -5.89
C ILE A 9 26.90 3.04 -6.41
N MET A 10 26.75 4.19 -7.02
CA MET A 10 25.66 4.45 -7.95
C MET A 10 25.97 3.61 -9.19
N ASN A 11 25.36 2.44 -9.30
CA ASN A 11 25.26 1.77 -10.58
C ASN A 11 24.67 2.79 -11.56
N HIS A 12 25.44 3.23 -12.54
CA HIS A 12 25.03 4.14 -13.59
C HIS A 12 24.14 3.37 -14.59
N TYR A 13 22.94 2.98 -14.16
CA TYR A 13 21.91 2.67 -15.13
C TYR A 13 21.40 3.99 -15.70
N PRO A 14 21.25 4.11 -17.02
CA PRO A 14 20.68 5.30 -17.61
C PRO A 14 19.29 5.53 -17.04
N THR A 15 19.11 6.63 -16.29
CA THR A 15 17.82 7.00 -15.74
C THR A 15 17.04 7.79 -16.77
N ILE A 16 15.80 7.41 -17.02
CA ILE A 16 14.88 8.16 -17.88
C ILE A 16 13.95 8.97 -16.96
N ARG A 17 13.85 10.26 -17.21
CA ARG A 17 12.86 11.12 -16.54
C ARG A 17 11.61 11.18 -17.40
N ILE A 18 10.46 10.87 -16.79
CA ILE A 18 9.13 11.01 -17.39
C ILE A 18 8.27 11.89 -16.49
N SER A 19 7.29 12.57 -17.06
CA SER A 19 6.33 13.32 -16.26
C SER A 19 5.37 12.37 -15.53
N SER A 20 4.82 12.81 -14.37
CA SER A 20 3.80 12.05 -13.66
C SER A 20 2.58 11.75 -14.53
N SER A 21 2.17 12.70 -15.37
CA SER A 21 1.06 12.51 -16.31
C SER A 21 1.33 11.42 -17.36
N GLN A 22 2.56 11.35 -17.89
CA GLN A 22 2.94 10.26 -18.80
C GLN A 22 2.93 8.91 -18.10
N MET A 23 3.46 8.83 -16.87
CA MET A 23 3.44 7.61 -16.09
C MET A 23 2.02 7.16 -15.78
N GLU A 24 1.15 8.06 -15.32
CA GLU A 24 -0.24 7.75 -15.00
C GLU A 24 -1.01 7.26 -16.24
N THR A 25 -0.81 7.92 -17.38
CA THR A 25 -1.41 7.51 -18.66
C THR A 25 -0.99 6.10 -19.05
N GLU A 26 0.29 5.77 -18.92
CA GLU A 26 0.79 4.45 -19.30
C GLU A 26 0.33 3.35 -18.35
N VAL A 27 0.34 3.60 -17.04
CA VAL A 27 -0.20 2.68 -16.03
C VAL A 27 -1.69 2.45 -16.28
N LEU A 28 -2.47 3.51 -16.52
CA LEU A 28 -3.88 3.42 -16.86
C LEU A 28 -4.11 2.56 -18.12
N ARG A 29 -3.35 2.81 -19.18
CA ARG A 29 -3.44 2.07 -20.44
C ARG A 29 -3.22 0.57 -20.24
N ILE A 30 -2.24 0.20 -19.41
CA ILE A 30 -1.94 -1.20 -19.08
C ILE A 30 -3.07 -1.81 -18.27
N LEU A 31 -3.58 -1.14 -17.24
CA LEU A 31 -4.67 -1.64 -16.39
C LEU A 31 -5.96 -1.86 -17.19
N LEU A 32 -6.30 -0.96 -18.11
CA LEU A 32 -7.45 -1.13 -19.01
C LEU A 32 -7.29 -2.38 -19.90
N LYS A 33 -6.08 -2.65 -20.41
CA LYS A 33 -5.80 -3.87 -21.18
C LYS A 33 -5.89 -5.14 -20.35
N LEU A 34 -5.71 -5.05 -19.04
CA LEU A 34 -5.84 -6.17 -18.09
C LEU A 34 -7.28 -6.36 -17.59
N GLY A 35 -8.25 -5.65 -18.16
CA GLY A 35 -9.67 -5.84 -17.87
C GLY A 35 -10.24 -4.96 -16.75
N PHE A 36 -9.46 -4.05 -16.17
CA PHE A 36 -10.00 -3.13 -15.18
C PHE A 36 -11.08 -2.23 -15.78
N GLN A 37 -12.16 -2.02 -15.03
CA GLN A 37 -13.10 -0.93 -15.30
C GLN A 37 -12.38 0.43 -15.17
N GLU A 38 -12.74 1.39 -16.01
CA GLU A 38 -12.02 2.68 -16.12
C GLU A 38 -11.83 3.40 -14.78
N LYS A 39 -12.87 3.49 -13.95
CA LYS A 39 -12.80 4.16 -12.64
C LYS A 39 -11.78 3.47 -11.72
N LYS A 40 -11.82 2.14 -11.64
CA LYS A 40 -10.87 1.33 -10.85
C LYS A 40 -9.44 1.50 -11.37
N ALA A 41 -9.25 1.44 -12.70
CA ALA A 41 -7.97 1.61 -13.36
C ALA A 41 -7.34 2.98 -13.07
N ARG A 42 -8.13 4.07 -13.18
CA ARG A 42 -7.68 5.43 -12.87
C ARG A 42 -7.25 5.56 -11.40
N THR A 43 -8.02 5.02 -10.47
CA THR A 43 -7.67 5.04 -9.04
C THR A 43 -6.35 4.33 -8.79
N CYS A 44 -6.16 3.13 -9.32
CA CYS A 44 -4.90 2.39 -9.17
C CYS A 44 -3.73 3.12 -9.83
N ALA A 45 -3.91 3.65 -11.06
CA ALA A 45 -2.88 4.39 -11.77
C ALA A 45 -2.42 5.63 -10.98
N SER A 46 -3.36 6.37 -10.43
CA SER A 46 -3.06 7.53 -9.58
C SER A 46 -2.26 7.14 -8.33
N VAL A 47 -2.62 6.05 -7.63
CA VAL A 47 -1.89 5.59 -6.45
C VAL A 47 -0.46 5.18 -6.79
N PHE A 48 -0.25 4.39 -7.86
CA PHE A 48 1.10 4.00 -8.30
C PHE A 48 1.94 5.21 -8.68
N THR A 49 1.35 6.18 -9.38
CA THR A 49 2.02 7.40 -9.83
C THR A 49 2.38 8.28 -8.64
N ASN A 50 1.46 8.54 -7.72
CA ASN A 50 1.68 9.37 -6.55
C ASN A 50 2.75 8.77 -5.62
N ASN A 51 2.72 7.46 -5.38
CA ASN A 51 3.75 6.79 -4.60
C ASN A 51 5.15 6.96 -5.24
N SER A 52 5.22 6.93 -6.57
CA SER A 52 6.47 7.13 -7.30
C SER A 52 6.95 8.59 -7.24
N LEU A 53 6.03 9.54 -7.41
CA LEU A 53 6.28 10.98 -7.35
C LEU A 53 6.80 11.41 -5.97
N GLU A 54 6.28 10.80 -4.91
CA GLU A 54 6.70 11.02 -3.53
C GLU A 54 7.99 10.24 -3.15
N GLY A 55 8.65 9.58 -4.12
CA GLY A 55 9.91 8.87 -3.91
C GLY A 55 9.78 7.45 -3.33
N VAL A 56 8.57 6.94 -3.12
CA VAL A 56 8.33 5.60 -2.59
C VAL A 56 8.23 4.58 -3.73
N LEU A 57 9.29 4.47 -4.53
CA LEU A 57 9.34 3.65 -5.74
C LEU A 57 9.03 2.16 -5.48
N SER A 58 9.38 1.65 -4.30
CA SER A 58 9.12 0.25 -3.89
C SER A 58 7.63 -0.10 -3.81
N HIS A 59 6.76 0.89 -3.65
CA HIS A 59 5.30 0.79 -3.61
C HIS A 59 4.63 1.57 -4.77
N GLY A 60 5.43 2.10 -5.67
CA GLY A 60 5.08 2.76 -6.91
C GLY A 60 5.51 1.95 -8.13
N VAL A 61 6.25 2.58 -9.04
CA VAL A 61 6.65 1.99 -10.33
C VAL A 61 7.38 0.66 -10.20
N ASN A 62 8.23 0.47 -9.20
CA ASN A 62 8.97 -0.79 -9.03
C ASN A 62 8.06 -1.96 -8.59
N ARG A 63 6.91 -1.67 -8.01
CA ARG A 63 5.93 -2.70 -7.61
C ARG A 63 4.94 -3.03 -8.72
N PHE A 64 4.74 -2.13 -9.67
CA PHE A 64 3.74 -2.28 -10.73
C PHE A 64 3.93 -3.54 -11.59
N PRO A 65 5.14 -3.94 -12.03
CA PRO A 65 5.31 -5.19 -12.78
C PRO A 65 4.85 -6.43 -12.00
N ARG A 66 5.09 -6.49 -10.69
CA ARG A 66 4.61 -7.59 -9.83
C ARG A 66 3.09 -7.58 -9.72
N PHE A 67 2.47 -6.42 -9.61
CA PHE A 67 1.02 -6.27 -9.59
C PHE A 67 0.40 -6.79 -10.89
N VAL A 68 0.97 -6.43 -12.05
CA VAL A 68 0.58 -6.94 -13.36
C VAL A 68 0.72 -8.47 -13.43
N ASN A 69 1.85 -9.00 -12.96
CA ASN A 69 2.08 -10.44 -12.95
C ASN A 69 1.06 -11.20 -12.09
N TYR A 70 0.63 -10.62 -10.97
CA TYR A 70 -0.40 -11.24 -10.13
C TYR A 70 -1.77 -11.28 -10.80
N ILE A 71 -2.11 -10.26 -11.60
CA ILE A 71 -3.34 -10.25 -12.41
C ILE A 71 -3.27 -11.34 -13.49
N LEU A 72 -2.14 -11.43 -14.23
CA LEU A 72 -1.94 -12.42 -15.30
C LEU A 72 -1.92 -13.87 -14.81
N ASN A 73 -1.73 -14.10 -13.51
CA ASN A 73 -1.75 -15.41 -12.87
C ASN A 73 -2.98 -15.63 -11.99
N ASP A 74 -4.05 -14.87 -12.21
CA ASP A 74 -5.33 -14.99 -11.49
C ASP A 74 -5.24 -14.88 -9.96
N LEU A 75 -4.19 -14.22 -9.46
CA LEU A 75 -4.02 -13.96 -8.02
C LEU A 75 -4.72 -12.66 -7.58
N ILE A 76 -5.09 -11.80 -8.53
CA ILE A 76 -5.89 -10.60 -8.34
C ILE A 76 -7.09 -10.68 -9.25
N ASP A 77 -8.27 -10.70 -8.67
CA ASP A 77 -9.52 -10.53 -9.38
C ASP A 77 -9.81 -9.04 -9.56
N VAL A 78 -9.72 -8.55 -10.80
CA VAL A 78 -9.87 -7.13 -11.16
C VAL A 78 -11.30 -6.63 -11.01
N ASP A 79 -12.29 -7.52 -11.09
CA ASP A 79 -13.71 -7.22 -10.96
C ASP A 79 -14.20 -7.30 -9.53
N ALA A 80 -13.48 -7.98 -8.65
CA ALA A 80 -13.88 -8.18 -7.27
C ALA A 80 -14.19 -6.86 -6.55
N GLU A 81 -15.24 -6.90 -5.75
CA GLU A 81 -15.61 -5.85 -4.78
C GLU A 81 -15.56 -6.46 -3.37
N PRO A 82 -15.01 -5.75 -2.39
CA PRO A 82 -15.01 -6.25 -1.03
C PRO A 82 -16.42 -6.27 -0.45
N GLU A 83 -16.74 -7.32 0.28
CA GLU A 83 -18.05 -7.58 0.86
C GLU A 83 -18.00 -7.55 2.39
N LEU A 84 -19.06 -7.02 3.01
CA LEU A 84 -19.26 -7.06 4.46
C LEU A 84 -19.57 -8.49 4.88
N GLY A 85 -18.71 -9.07 5.72
CA GLY A 85 -18.91 -10.39 6.29
C GLY A 85 -19.58 -10.37 7.67
N TYR A 86 -19.20 -9.41 8.53
CA TYR A 86 -19.72 -9.27 9.89
C TYR A 86 -19.73 -7.82 10.34
N SER A 87 -20.73 -7.43 11.14
CA SER A 87 -20.84 -6.10 11.72
C SER A 87 -21.30 -6.17 13.18
N ALA A 88 -20.63 -5.43 14.06
CA ALA A 88 -20.97 -5.25 15.45
C ALA A 88 -20.74 -3.78 15.87
N GLY A 89 -21.75 -2.95 15.69
CA GLY A 89 -21.68 -1.52 16.00
C GLY A 89 -20.59 -0.81 15.18
N ALA A 90 -19.53 -0.36 15.84
CA ALA A 90 -18.43 0.36 15.20
C ALA A 90 -17.35 -0.56 14.59
N ILE A 91 -17.52 -1.87 14.63
CA ILE A 91 -16.53 -2.85 14.15
C ILE A 91 -17.13 -3.65 13.01
N GLU A 92 -16.42 -3.73 11.90
CA GLU A 92 -16.81 -4.53 10.74
C GLU A 92 -15.65 -5.42 10.27
N GLN A 93 -16.00 -6.60 9.75
CA GLN A 93 -15.09 -7.51 9.08
C GLN A 93 -15.52 -7.65 7.62
N TRP A 94 -14.57 -7.45 6.72
CA TRP A 94 -14.81 -7.45 5.28
C TRP A 94 -13.96 -8.52 4.60
N ASP A 95 -14.51 -9.12 3.55
CA ASP A 95 -13.82 -10.04 2.66
C ASP A 95 -13.44 -9.28 1.37
N GLY A 96 -12.16 -9.20 1.06
CA GLY A 96 -11.63 -8.52 -0.12
C GLY A 96 -11.72 -9.32 -1.40
N LYS A 97 -12.20 -10.59 -1.38
CA LYS A 97 -12.45 -11.44 -2.55
C LYS A 97 -11.26 -11.53 -3.53
N SER A 98 -10.05 -11.55 -3.03
CA SER A 98 -8.80 -11.47 -3.81
C SER A 98 -8.69 -10.25 -4.72
N GLY A 99 -9.49 -9.22 -4.48
CA GLY A 99 -9.48 -7.98 -5.25
C GLY A 99 -8.22 -7.14 -5.08
N PRO A 100 -8.08 -6.07 -5.88
CA PRO A 100 -6.95 -5.16 -5.81
C PRO A 100 -6.84 -4.51 -4.45
N GLY A 101 -5.73 -4.73 -3.73
CA GLY A 101 -5.53 -4.25 -2.37
C GLY A 101 -5.64 -2.74 -2.22
N ILE A 102 -5.26 -1.98 -3.26
CA ILE A 102 -5.42 -0.52 -3.31
C ILE A 102 -6.91 -0.15 -3.16
N LEU A 103 -7.78 -0.73 -3.97
CA LEU A 103 -9.21 -0.40 -4.00
C LEU A 103 -9.91 -0.84 -2.72
N ASN A 104 -9.60 -2.04 -2.27
CA ASN A 104 -10.15 -2.60 -1.04
C ASN A 104 -9.78 -1.77 0.18
N ALA A 105 -8.52 -1.35 0.30
CA ALA A 105 -8.07 -0.53 1.42
C ALA A 105 -8.65 0.89 1.39
N LEU A 106 -8.78 1.52 0.22
CA LEU A 106 -9.46 2.81 0.07
C LEU A 106 -10.92 2.74 0.56
N LYS A 107 -11.65 1.71 0.12
CA LYS A 107 -13.06 1.49 0.50
C LYS A 107 -13.21 1.19 1.99
N CYS A 108 -12.36 0.33 2.56
CA CYS A 108 -12.41 0.03 3.99
C CYS A 108 -12.03 1.22 4.86
N THR A 109 -11.09 2.07 4.41
CA THR A 109 -10.76 3.33 5.10
C THR A 109 -11.95 4.30 5.08
N GLU A 110 -12.60 4.45 3.93
CA GLU A 110 -13.83 5.25 3.83
C GLU A 110 -14.92 4.72 4.77
N ARG A 111 -15.11 3.41 4.78
CA ARG A 111 -16.09 2.78 5.66
C ARG A 111 -15.79 2.99 7.15
N ALA A 112 -14.52 2.88 7.56
CA ALA A 112 -14.11 3.16 8.93
C ALA A 112 -14.41 4.62 9.34
N MET A 113 -14.19 5.58 8.43
CA MET A 113 -14.55 6.99 8.66
C MET A 113 -16.07 7.18 8.81
N GLU A 114 -16.89 6.49 8.00
CA GLU A 114 -18.35 6.53 8.14
C GLU A 114 -18.81 6.00 9.51
N LEU A 115 -18.31 4.86 9.93
CA LEU A 115 -18.61 4.28 11.23
C LEU A 115 -18.21 5.22 12.38
N SER A 116 -17.07 5.87 12.27
CA SER A 116 -16.57 6.79 13.30
C SER A 116 -17.42 8.04 13.45
N LYS A 117 -18.09 8.53 12.38
CA LYS A 117 -19.03 9.64 12.46
C LYS A 117 -20.24 9.31 13.34
N ILE A 118 -20.62 8.04 13.41
CA ILE A 118 -21.78 7.60 14.17
C ILE A 118 -21.39 7.28 15.62
N SER A 119 -20.24 6.60 15.80
CA SER A 119 -19.86 5.98 17.07
C SER A 119 -18.64 6.61 17.73
N GLY A 120 -18.06 7.66 17.16
CA GLY A 120 -16.80 8.28 17.62
C GLY A 120 -15.55 7.49 17.25
N ILE A 121 -15.69 6.21 16.94
CA ILE A 121 -14.63 5.30 16.47
C ILE A 121 -15.20 4.39 15.38
N GLY A 122 -14.38 3.99 14.42
CA GLY A 122 -14.71 2.99 13.41
C GLY A 122 -13.54 2.04 13.20
N CYS A 123 -13.80 0.74 13.20
CA CYS A 123 -12.79 -0.29 12.97
C CYS A 123 -13.25 -1.21 11.85
N VAL A 124 -12.44 -1.34 10.80
CA VAL A 124 -12.68 -2.25 9.68
C VAL A 124 -11.50 -3.21 9.54
N ALA A 125 -11.76 -4.49 9.74
CA ALA A 125 -10.81 -5.57 9.48
C ALA A 125 -11.07 -6.14 8.08
N LEU A 126 -10.05 -6.21 7.24
CA LEU A 126 -10.12 -6.68 5.86
C LEU A 126 -9.27 -7.93 5.70
N ALA A 127 -9.87 -9.02 5.24
CA ALA A 127 -9.21 -10.27 4.91
C ALA A 127 -9.27 -10.55 3.40
N ASN A 128 -8.57 -11.58 2.93
CA ASN A 128 -8.59 -12.09 1.56
C ASN A 128 -8.39 -10.99 0.50
N THR A 129 -7.41 -10.12 0.73
CA THR A 129 -7.08 -9.01 -0.17
C THR A 129 -5.61 -9.06 -0.58
N ASN A 130 -5.30 -8.39 -1.68
CA ASN A 130 -3.94 -8.26 -2.15
C ASN A 130 -3.21 -7.07 -1.51
N HIS A 131 -1.93 -6.91 -1.85
CA HIS A 131 -1.07 -5.88 -1.30
C HIS A 131 -1.65 -4.47 -1.53
N TRP A 132 -1.79 -3.69 -0.46
CA TRP A 132 -2.35 -2.34 -0.46
C TRP A 132 -1.40 -1.23 -0.93
N MET A 133 -0.17 -1.58 -1.32
CA MET A 133 0.93 -0.69 -1.68
C MET A 133 1.43 0.09 -0.45
N ARG A 134 1.45 1.42 -0.51
CA ARG A 134 1.93 2.27 0.57
C ARG A 134 0.82 2.50 1.60
N GLY A 135 1.05 2.08 2.84
CA GLY A 135 0.06 2.22 3.92
C GLY A 135 -0.29 3.68 4.23
N GLY A 136 0.69 4.58 4.15
CA GLY A 136 0.49 6.02 4.35
C GLY A 136 -0.58 6.64 3.45
N THR A 137 -0.84 6.08 2.26
CA THR A 137 -1.90 6.55 1.34
C THR A 137 -3.25 6.64 2.05
N TYR A 138 -3.59 5.64 2.85
CA TYR A 138 -4.85 5.55 3.60
C TYR A 138 -4.85 6.45 4.84
N GLY A 139 -3.67 6.63 5.45
CA GLY A 139 -3.47 7.60 6.52
C GLY A 139 -3.74 9.02 6.04
N TRP A 140 -3.21 9.42 4.87
CA TRP A 140 -3.51 10.73 4.27
C TRP A 140 -4.97 10.86 3.87
N GLN A 141 -5.58 9.80 3.32
CA GLN A 141 -7.01 9.80 3.00
C GLN A 141 -7.86 10.17 4.22
N ALA A 142 -7.63 9.52 5.35
CA ALA A 142 -8.38 9.75 6.58
C ALA A 142 -8.04 11.11 7.21
N ALA A 143 -6.76 11.46 7.35
CA ALA A 143 -6.33 12.68 8.01
C ALA A 143 -6.76 13.94 7.25
N LYS A 144 -6.70 13.95 5.92
CA LYS A 144 -7.23 15.05 5.08
C LYS A 144 -8.75 15.18 5.16
N ALA A 145 -9.45 14.12 5.52
CA ALA A 145 -10.89 14.12 5.80
C ALA A 145 -11.23 14.49 7.26
N GLY A 146 -10.22 14.81 8.09
CA GLY A 146 -10.40 15.27 9.47
C GLY A 146 -10.39 14.13 10.52
N PHE A 147 -9.96 12.93 10.16
CA PHE A 147 -9.95 11.77 11.06
C PHE A 147 -8.54 11.40 11.50
N VAL A 148 -8.39 10.97 12.74
CA VAL A 148 -7.19 10.23 13.17
C VAL A 148 -7.27 8.80 12.60
N PHE A 149 -6.17 8.32 12.05
CA PHE A 149 -6.08 6.98 11.47
C PHE A 149 -4.99 6.17 12.16
N ILE A 150 -5.31 4.93 12.47
CA ILE A 150 -4.34 3.91 12.87
C ILE A 150 -4.62 2.68 12.01
N GLY A 151 -3.61 2.25 11.24
CA GLY A 151 -3.73 1.10 10.36
C GLY A 151 -2.50 0.21 10.40
N TRP A 152 -2.71 -1.07 10.26
CA TRP A 152 -1.63 -2.06 10.15
C TRP A 152 -2.05 -3.20 9.24
N THR A 153 -1.09 -4.01 8.82
CA THR A 153 -1.39 -5.21 8.05
C THR A 153 -0.45 -6.34 8.43
N ASN A 154 -0.95 -7.56 8.32
CA ASN A 154 -0.13 -8.75 8.41
C ASN A 154 0.47 -9.04 7.03
N THR A 155 1.79 -9.16 6.95
CA THR A 155 2.52 -9.40 5.71
C THR A 155 3.09 -10.82 5.67
N ILE A 156 3.57 -11.23 4.50
CA ILE A 156 4.23 -12.53 4.31
C ILE A 156 5.38 -12.68 5.31
N GLY A 157 5.47 -13.84 5.95
CA GLY A 157 6.54 -14.18 6.88
C GLY A 157 7.89 -14.28 6.15
N ASN A 158 8.71 -13.25 6.30
CA ASN A 158 10.02 -13.11 5.64
C ASN A 158 11.17 -12.88 6.61
N MET A 159 10.89 -12.96 7.91
CA MET A 159 11.86 -12.80 8.98
C MET A 159 11.70 -13.91 10.04
N PRO A 160 12.78 -14.40 10.64
CA PRO A 160 12.70 -15.24 11.82
C PRO A 160 12.35 -14.41 13.07
N ALA A 161 11.72 -15.03 14.04
CA ALA A 161 11.66 -14.47 15.38
C ALA A 161 13.07 -14.45 16.00
N TRP A 162 13.27 -13.64 17.04
CA TRP A 162 14.55 -13.57 17.73
C TRP A 162 15.00 -14.97 18.21
N GLY A 163 16.19 -15.38 17.81
CA GLY A 163 16.76 -16.69 18.14
C GLY A 163 16.23 -17.88 17.32
N ALA A 164 15.32 -17.66 16.37
CA ALA A 164 14.80 -18.67 15.45
C ALA A 164 15.50 -18.62 14.09
N LEU A 165 15.38 -19.71 13.32
CA LEU A 165 15.92 -19.83 11.97
C LEU A 165 14.82 -19.72 10.88
N ASP A 166 13.59 -20.11 11.22
CA ASP A 166 12.46 -20.14 10.29
C ASP A 166 11.81 -18.76 10.12
N ASN A 167 11.56 -18.37 8.89
CA ASN A 167 10.84 -17.15 8.56
C ASN A 167 9.34 -17.29 8.88
N LYS A 168 8.89 -16.67 9.95
CA LYS A 168 7.48 -16.71 10.42
C LYS A 168 6.86 -15.33 10.60
N LEU A 169 7.66 -14.27 10.72
CA LEU A 169 7.19 -12.92 10.94
C LEU A 169 7.31 -12.09 9.66
N GLY A 170 6.30 -11.27 9.40
CA GLY A 170 6.34 -10.23 8.37
C GLY A 170 6.90 -8.91 8.92
N ASN A 171 7.21 -7.97 8.03
CA ASN A 171 7.61 -6.62 8.41
C ASN A 171 6.44 -5.77 8.97
N ASN A 172 5.21 -6.25 8.84
CA ASN A 172 3.96 -5.80 9.45
C ASN A 172 3.92 -4.28 9.69
N PRO A 173 3.73 -3.45 8.64
CA PRO A 173 3.80 -2.00 8.77
C PRO A 173 2.71 -1.45 9.69
N LEU A 174 3.06 -0.38 10.39
CA LEU A 174 2.15 0.44 11.19
C LEU A 174 2.05 1.83 10.57
N VAL A 175 0.83 2.33 10.43
CA VAL A 175 0.53 3.68 9.98
C VAL A 175 -0.26 4.40 11.05
N ILE A 176 0.20 5.61 11.42
CA ILE A 176 -0.55 6.54 12.27
C ILE A 176 -0.61 7.87 11.54
N ALA A 177 -1.81 8.41 11.38
CA ALA A 177 -1.99 9.70 10.75
C ALA A 177 -2.94 10.57 11.58
N VAL A 178 -2.59 11.86 11.69
CA VAL A 178 -3.39 12.85 12.40
C VAL A 178 -3.57 14.10 11.54
N PRO A 179 -4.74 14.75 11.55
CA PRO A 179 -4.94 16.04 10.92
C PRO A 179 -4.03 17.10 11.55
N PHE A 180 -3.47 17.98 10.70
CA PHE A 180 -2.69 19.12 11.15
C PHE A 180 -2.96 20.33 10.26
N GLY A 181 -3.88 21.21 10.66
CA GLY A 181 -4.36 22.31 9.83
C GLY A 181 -4.98 21.76 8.52
N ASN A 182 -4.49 22.24 7.38
CA ASN A 182 -4.89 21.76 6.06
C ASN A 182 -4.03 20.58 5.57
N GLU A 183 -3.09 20.10 6.38
CA GLU A 183 -2.16 19.03 6.10
C GLU A 183 -2.39 17.84 7.05
N ALA A 184 -1.49 16.86 7.00
CA ALA A 184 -1.50 15.70 7.88
C ALA A 184 -0.08 15.38 8.36
N ILE A 185 0.04 14.93 9.60
CA ILE A 185 1.26 14.28 10.10
C ILE A 185 1.04 12.78 9.97
N VAL A 186 1.91 12.11 9.19
CA VAL A 186 1.77 10.68 8.89
C VAL A 186 3.05 9.94 9.25
N LEU A 187 2.94 8.98 10.16
CA LEU A 187 3.93 7.94 10.40
C LEU A 187 3.54 6.74 9.54
N ASP A 188 4.41 6.29 8.66
CA ASP A 188 4.25 5.07 7.86
C ASP A 188 5.57 4.28 7.94
N MET A 189 5.58 3.25 8.75
CA MET A 189 6.80 2.52 9.08
C MET A 189 6.62 1.01 9.03
N ALA A 190 7.67 0.29 8.61
CA ALA A 190 7.78 -1.12 8.89
C ALA A 190 8.04 -1.34 10.39
N MET A 191 7.48 -2.41 10.97
CA MET A 191 7.82 -2.81 12.36
C MET A 191 9.17 -3.51 12.43
N SER A 192 9.77 -3.83 11.29
CA SER A 192 11.14 -4.34 11.15
C SER A 192 12.13 -3.20 10.87
N GLN A 193 13.43 -3.45 11.09
CA GLN A 193 14.49 -2.47 10.79
C GLN A 193 14.50 -2.01 9.32
N TYR A 194 14.16 -2.91 8.39
CA TYR A 194 14.11 -2.63 6.96
C TYR A 194 12.83 -3.18 6.34
N SER A 195 12.30 -2.48 5.34
CA SER A 195 11.24 -3.04 4.50
C SER A 195 11.80 -4.10 3.55
N TYR A 196 10.98 -5.10 3.20
CA TYR A 196 11.41 -6.16 2.29
C TYR A 196 11.90 -5.63 0.94
N GLY A 197 11.25 -4.62 0.38
CA GLY A 197 11.68 -3.98 -0.88
C GLY A 197 13.03 -3.26 -0.79
N GLN A 198 13.53 -2.91 0.40
CA GLN A 198 14.90 -2.41 0.56
C GLN A 198 15.91 -3.54 0.63
N MET A 199 15.53 -4.69 1.18
CA MET A 199 16.40 -5.89 1.18
C MET A 199 16.56 -6.44 -0.23
N GLU A 200 15.50 -6.51 -1.03
CA GLU A 200 15.57 -6.94 -2.44
C GLU A 200 16.55 -6.10 -3.27
N LYS A 201 16.66 -4.78 -3.01
CA LYS A 201 17.59 -3.89 -3.71
C LYS A 201 19.07 -4.10 -3.36
N LYS A 202 19.37 -4.73 -2.21
CA LYS A 202 20.75 -4.96 -1.75
C LYS A 202 21.29 -6.34 -2.15
N THR A 203 20.43 -7.21 -2.68
CA THR A 203 20.77 -8.59 -3.02
C THR A 203 21.05 -8.79 -4.53
N ILE A 204 20.98 -7.71 -5.32
CA ILE A 204 21.27 -7.71 -6.77
C ILE A 204 22.59 -7.00 -7.04
#